data_39ac59b18abb0a833aaf15a61d2949bb
#
_entry.id   39ac59b18abb0a833aaf15a61d2949bb
#
_cell.length_a   1.000
_cell.length_b   1.000
_cell.length_c   1.000
_cell.angle_alpha   90.00
_cell.angle_beta   90.00
_cell.angle_gamma   90.00
#
_symmetry.space_group_name_H-M   'P 1'
#
loop_
_entity.id
_entity.type
_entity.pdbx_description
1 polymer ?
#
loop_
_entity_poly.entity_id
_entity_poly.type
_entity_poly.pdbx_seq_one_letter_code
_entity_poly.pdbx_strand_id
1 'polypeptide(L)'
;MKKIFLLAVLAIVMSATTALAATWQQIYTDQQDNVIYFDTDSVQVSAIKPNSDVTFSGVYRMNYSDKGRAALIDWYRNYSIVPAGIENLSYDISTIQFKKEGDKRYYYIADRVSYTANGSPISAMHYTDSGANWQEIPAGSVVDVEYYEAILIVQGKKYSADY
;
A
#
# COMPACT_ATOMS: atom_id res chain seq x y z
N MET A 1 30.17 29.71 -17.58
CA MET A 1 29.23 29.45 -16.47
C MET A 1 27.80 29.18 -16.92
N LYS A 2 27.20 29.85 -17.92
CA LYS A 2 25.80 29.59 -18.38
C LYS A 2 25.55 28.19 -18.98
N LYS A 3 26.54 27.57 -19.64
CA LYS A 3 26.42 26.24 -20.26
C LYS A 3 26.37 25.06 -19.26
N ILE A 4 27.03 25.24 -18.10
CA ILE A 4 27.05 24.21 -17.04
C ILE A 4 25.71 24.17 -16.31
N PHE A 5 25.06 25.33 -16.17
CA PHE A 5 23.73 25.43 -15.54
C PHE A 5 22.64 24.75 -16.36
N LEU A 6 22.72 24.86 -17.69
CA LEU A 6 21.74 24.24 -18.61
C LEU A 6 21.84 22.70 -18.60
N LEU A 7 23.05 22.15 -18.48
CA LEU A 7 23.28 20.70 -18.38
C LEU A 7 22.79 20.13 -17.05
N ALA A 8 22.95 20.86 -15.95
CA ALA A 8 22.45 20.43 -14.63
C ALA A 8 20.92 20.42 -14.57
N VAL A 9 20.24 21.39 -15.17
CA VAL A 9 18.78 21.46 -15.24
C VAL A 9 18.24 20.34 -16.14
N LEU A 10 18.91 20.02 -17.26
CA LEU A 10 18.51 18.92 -18.14
C LEU A 10 18.68 17.54 -17.46
N ALA A 11 19.75 17.37 -16.65
CA ALA A 11 19.97 16.14 -15.90
C ALA A 11 18.90 15.91 -14.81
N ILE A 12 18.41 16.97 -14.15
CA ILE A 12 17.35 16.91 -13.15
C ILE A 12 16.00 16.58 -13.80
N VAL A 13 15.72 17.09 -15.00
CA VAL A 13 14.48 16.79 -15.74
C VAL A 13 14.48 15.34 -16.26
N MET A 14 15.65 14.77 -16.59
CA MET A 14 15.74 13.37 -17.05
C MET A 14 15.66 12.33 -15.90
N SER A 15 15.94 12.71 -14.67
CA SER A 15 15.81 11.82 -13.50
C SER A 15 14.38 11.73 -12.93
N ALA A 16 13.45 12.55 -13.44
CA ALA A 16 12.07 12.61 -12.94
C ALA A 16 11.08 11.73 -13.72
N THR A 17 11.50 10.88 -14.66
CA THR A 17 10.58 10.19 -15.57
C THR A 17 10.73 8.67 -15.63
N THR A 18 10.90 8.03 -14.50
CA THR A 18 10.49 6.61 -14.38
C THR A 18 9.62 6.43 -13.13
N ALA A 19 8.57 7.22 -13.00
CA ALA A 19 7.40 6.72 -12.32
C ALA A 19 6.83 5.63 -13.25
N LEU A 20 7.25 4.38 -13.07
CA LEU A 20 6.57 3.24 -13.66
C LEU A 20 5.10 3.42 -13.30
N ALA A 21 4.24 3.53 -14.30
CA ALA A 21 2.81 3.64 -14.06
C ALA A 21 2.42 2.39 -13.27
N ALA A 22 1.87 2.57 -12.07
CA ALA A 22 1.43 1.46 -11.22
C ALA A 22 0.46 0.56 -12.00
N THR A 23 0.69 -0.75 -11.97
CA THR A 23 -0.19 -1.74 -12.62
C THR A 23 -1.25 -2.18 -11.61
N TRP A 24 -2.34 -1.41 -11.53
CA TRP A 24 -3.43 -1.66 -10.61
C TRP A 24 -4.32 -2.81 -11.06
N GLN A 25 -4.38 -3.86 -10.25
CA GLN A 25 -5.31 -4.98 -10.38
C GLN A 25 -6.37 -4.89 -9.29
N GLN A 26 -7.66 -4.93 -9.66
CA GLN A 26 -8.73 -5.07 -8.68
C GLN A 26 -8.69 -6.46 -8.06
N ILE A 27 -8.64 -6.53 -6.72
CA ILE A 27 -8.54 -7.79 -5.98
C ILE A 27 -9.76 -8.08 -5.12
N TYR A 28 -10.48 -7.05 -4.64
CA TYR A 28 -11.59 -7.24 -3.72
C TYR A 28 -12.59 -6.09 -3.77
N THR A 29 -13.83 -6.37 -3.38
CA THR A 29 -14.85 -5.35 -3.05
C THR A 29 -15.42 -5.72 -1.69
N ASP A 30 -15.37 -4.80 -0.72
CA ASP A 30 -15.80 -5.06 0.65
C ASP A 30 -17.33 -4.88 0.84
N GLN A 31 -17.82 -5.11 2.06
CA GLN A 31 -19.24 -5.01 2.41
C GLN A 31 -19.78 -3.56 2.38
N GLN A 32 -18.93 -2.57 2.35
CA GLN A 32 -19.25 -1.16 2.17
C GLN A 32 -19.16 -0.71 0.72
N ASP A 33 -18.98 -1.65 -0.21
CA ASP A 33 -18.80 -1.41 -1.65
C ASP A 33 -17.52 -0.61 -1.99
N ASN A 34 -16.53 -0.60 -1.08
CA ASN A 34 -15.21 -0.07 -1.39
C ASN A 34 -14.47 -1.07 -2.28
N VAL A 35 -13.70 -0.54 -3.25
CA VAL A 35 -12.94 -1.36 -4.19
C VAL A 35 -11.47 -1.29 -3.86
N ILE A 36 -10.85 -2.46 -3.65
CA ILE A 36 -9.43 -2.60 -3.33
C ILE A 36 -8.66 -3.02 -4.58
N TYR A 37 -7.59 -2.29 -4.84
CA TYR A 37 -6.64 -2.55 -5.92
C TYR A 37 -5.27 -2.85 -5.33
N PHE A 38 -4.52 -3.67 -6.02
CA PHE A 38 -3.14 -4.01 -5.73
C PHE A 38 -2.24 -3.59 -6.89
N ASP A 39 -1.11 -2.93 -6.59
CA ASP A 39 -0.08 -2.65 -7.58
C ASP A 39 0.85 -3.86 -7.69
N THR A 40 0.68 -4.64 -8.76
CA THR A 40 1.42 -5.89 -8.97
C THR A 40 2.92 -5.70 -9.16
N ASP A 41 3.36 -4.51 -9.55
CA ASP A 41 4.76 -4.17 -9.73
C ASP A 41 5.44 -3.68 -8.44
N SER A 42 4.65 -3.38 -7.40
CA SER A 42 5.13 -2.82 -6.14
C SER A 42 5.75 -3.84 -5.17
N VAL A 43 5.58 -5.15 -5.43
CA VAL A 43 6.01 -6.19 -4.50
C VAL A 43 7.53 -6.20 -4.32
N GLN A 44 7.95 -6.00 -3.07
CA GLN A 44 9.36 -6.04 -2.68
C GLN A 44 9.56 -7.10 -1.60
N VAL A 45 10.52 -8.01 -1.82
CA VAL A 45 10.89 -9.03 -0.85
C VAL A 45 12.06 -8.51 -0.03
N SER A 46 11.87 -8.39 1.29
CA SER A 46 12.89 -7.89 2.22
C SER A 46 13.76 -9.00 2.79
N ALA A 47 13.16 -10.18 3.03
CA ALA A 47 13.89 -11.33 3.56
C ALA A 47 13.22 -12.66 3.17
N ILE A 48 14.03 -13.66 2.89
CA ILE A 48 13.62 -15.07 2.77
C ILE A 48 14.54 -15.89 3.66
N LYS A 49 13.98 -16.67 4.58
CA LYS A 49 14.74 -17.55 5.47
C LYS A 49 14.66 -19.00 5.00
N PRO A 50 15.61 -19.87 5.38
CA PRO A 50 15.64 -21.28 4.97
C PRO A 50 14.40 -22.09 5.35
N ASN A 51 13.70 -21.71 6.43
CA ASN A 51 12.47 -22.35 6.90
C ASN A 51 11.19 -21.88 6.14
N SER A 52 11.34 -21.20 5.02
CA SER A 52 10.25 -20.59 4.24
C SER A 52 9.54 -19.41 4.91
N ASP A 53 10.11 -18.86 6.00
CA ASP A 53 9.66 -17.57 6.50
C ASP A 53 10.04 -16.47 5.51
N VAL A 54 9.14 -15.54 5.30
CA VAL A 54 9.32 -14.47 4.32
C VAL A 54 8.79 -13.15 4.87
N THR A 55 9.50 -12.07 4.53
CA THR A 55 9.03 -10.69 4.77
C THR A 55 9.01 -9.97 3.43
N PHE A 56 7.89 -9.34 3.11
CA PHE A 56 7.68 -8.62 1.86
C PHE A 56 6.70 -7.46 2.05
N SER A 57 6.63 -6.56 1.08
CA SER A 57 5.68 -5.46 1.06
C SER A 57 4.95 -5.37 -0.27
N GLY A 58 3.82 -4.66 -0.25
CA GLY A 58 3.06 -4.31 -1.45
C GLY A 58 2.34 -2.98 -1.26
N VAL A 59 1.97 -2.35 -2.37
CA VAL A 59 1.20 -1.10 -2.39
C VAL A 59 -0.23 -1.39 -2.81
N TYR A 60 -1.17 -0.86 -2.03
CA TYR A 60 -2.61 -1.07 -2.19
C TYR A 60 -3.32 0.27 -2.30
N ARG A 61 -4.40 0.29 -3.05
CA ARG A 61 -5.30 1.42 -3.17
C ARG A 61 -6.71 0.99 -2.83
N MET A 62 -7.35 1.68 -1.89
CA MET A 62 -8.77 1.52 -1.59
C MET A 62 -9.54 2.71 -2.14
N ASN A 63 -10.41 2.48 -3.10
CA ASN A 63 -11.37 3.48 -3.57
C ASN A 63 -12.63 3.39 -2.71
N TYR A 64 -13.01 4.50 -2.10
CA TYR A 64 -14.18 4.57 -1.24
C TYR A 64 -15.46 4.78 -2.03
N SER A 65 -16.46 3.96 -1.72
CA SER A 65 -17.85 4.23 -2.08
C SER A 65 -18.42 5.36 -1.20
N ASP A 66 -19.58 5.90 -1.52
CA ASP A 66 -20.27 6.86 -0.65
C ASP A 66 -20.60 6.24 0.71
N LYS A 67 -21.00 4.96 0.72
CA LYS A 67 -21.31 4.19 1.92
C LYS A 67 -20.05 3.96 2.77
N GLY A 68 -18.94 3.56 2.15
CA GLY A 68 -17.67 3.34 2.84
C GLY A 68 -17.09 4.63 3.42
N ARG A 69 -17.16 5.73 2.65
CA ARG A 69 -16.76 7.06 3.15
C ARG A 69 -17.59 7.50 4.34
N ALA A 70 -18.93 7.35 4.29
CA ALA A 70 -19.80 7.69 5.41
C ALA A 70 -19.46 6.87 6.66
N ALA A 71 -19.26 5.54 6.51
CA ALA A 71 -18.88 4.67 7.62
C ALA A 71 -17.54 5.07 8.25
N LEU A 72 -16.54 5.44 7.42
CA LEU A 72 -15.24 5.90 7.91
C LEU A 72 -15.34 7.24 8.65
N ILE A 73 -16.14 8.19 8.15
CA ILE A 73 -16.37 9.48 8.82
C ILE A 73 -17.01 9.26 10.18
N ASP A 74 -18.02 8.38 10.28
CA ASP A 74 -18.68 8.06 11.54
C ASP A 74 -17.73 7.37 12.52
N TRP A 75 -16.84 6.51 12.02
CA TRP A 75 -15.77 5.93 12.83
C TRP A 75 -14.86 7.01 13.42
N TYR A 76 -14.35 7.96 12.60
CA TYR A 76 -13.51 9.06 13.07
C TYR A 76 -14.23 9.94 14.11
N ARG A 77 -15.53 10.23 13.93
CA ARG A 77 -16.34 10.99 14.87
C ARG A 77 -16.40 10.31 16.23
N ASN A 78 -16.56 8.99 16.27
CA ASN A 78 -16.62 8.23 17.52
C ASN A 78 -15.29 8.30 18.32
N TYR A 79 -14.16 8.51 17.64
CA TYR A 79 -12.86 8.68 18.28
C TYR A 79 -12.42 10.15 18.43
N SER A 80 -13.30 11.10 18.11
CA SER A 80 -13.03 12.55 18.19
C SER A 80 -11.81 13.03 17.40
N ILE A 81 -11.44 12.32 16.30
CA ILE A 81 -10.28 12.59 15.46
C ILE A 81 -10.75 12.64 14.00
N VAL A 82 -11.42 13.71 13.60
CA VAL A 82 -11.89 13.88 12.23
C VAL A 82 -10.86 14.69 11.43
N PRO A 83 -10.15 14.09 10.46
CA PRO A 83 -9.24 14.87 9.61
C PRO A 83 -10.00 15.93 8.82
N ALA A 84 -9.42 17.12 8.69
CA ALA A 84 -9.99 18.17 7.86
C ALA A 84 -10.05 17.74 6.41
N GLY A 85 -11.19 17.90 5.75
CA GLY A 85 -11.40 17.53 4.35
C GLY A 85 -11.74 16.06 4.10
N ILE A 86 -11.96 15.26 5.18
CA ILE A 86 -12.28 13.82 5.05
C ILE A 86 -13.60 13.59 4.29
N GLU A 87 -14.50 14.55 4.27
CA GLU A 87 -15.74 14.51 3.48
C GLU A 87 -15.48 14.42 1.97
N ASN A 88 -14.28 14.84 1.52
CA ASN A 88 -13.84 14.78 0.12
C ASN A 88 -12.99 13.54 -0.18
N LEU A 89 -12.87 12.60 0.76
CA LEU A 89 -12.10 11.37 0.59
C LEU A 89 -12.61 10.59 -0.61
N SER A 90 -11.69 10.22 -1.50
CA SER A 90 -11.96 9.39 -2.67
C SER A 90 -11.23 8.07 -2.59
N TYR A 91 -9.95 8.09 -2.21
CA TYR A 91 -9.16 6.87 -2.09
C TYR A 91 -7.99 7.02 -1.11
N ASP A 92 -7.53 5.89 -0.59
CA ASP A 92 -6.27 5.74 0.13
C ASP A 92 -5.25 5.00 -0.72
N ILE A 93 -3.97 5.34 -0.53
CA ILE A 93 -2.84 4.50 -0.96
C ILE A 93 -2.09 4.09 0.31
N SER A 94 -1.87 2.78 0.47
CA SER A 94 -1.21 2.20 1.63
C SER A 94 -0.04 1.31 1.19
N THR A 95 1.09 1.41 1.89
CA THR A 95 2.15 0.40 1.85
C THR A 95 1.96 -0.55 3.02
N ILE A 96 1.75 -1.83 2.73
CA ILE A 96 1.56 -2.86 3.74
C ILE A 96 2.79 -3.77 3.75
N GLN A 97 3.32 -3.99 4.95
CA GLN A 97 4.36 -4.97 5.20
C GLN A 97 3.72 -6.27 5.68
N PHE A 98 4.20 -7.39 5.15
CA PHE A 98 3.77 -8.73 5.52
C PHE A 98 4.93 -9.56 6.02
N LYS A 99 4.63 -10.45 6.95
CA LYS A 99 5.58 -11.42 7.46
C LYS A 99 4.89 -12.77 7.65
N LYS A 100 5.55 -13.84 7.17
CA LYS A 100 5.18 -15.22 7.47
C LYS A 100 6.24 -15.81 8.38
N GLU A 101 5.83 -16.40 9.51
CA GLU A 101 6.67 -17.13 10.46
C GLU A 101 5.98 -18.47 10.80
N GLY A 102 6.53 -19.57 10.28
CA GLY A 102 5.87 -20.87 10.37
C GLY A 102 4.50 -20.84 9.69
N ASP A 103 3.45 -21.18 10.44
CA ASP A 103 2.06 -21.17 9.96
C ASP A 103 1.34 -19.84 10.20
N LYS A 104 1.97 -18.90 10.89
CA LYS A 104 1.38 -17.62 11.23
C LYS A 104 1.74 -16.55 10.21
N ARG A 105 0.79 -15.65 9.97
CA ARG A 105 0.89 -14.53 9.05
C ARG A 105 0.60 -13.24 9.79
N TYR A 106 1.42 -12.22 9.53
CA TYR A 106 1.32 -10.93 10.18
C TYR A 106 1.41 -9.81 9.16
N TYR A 107 0.86 -8.66 9.51
CA TYR A 107 0.96 -7.45 8.73
C TYR A 107 1.12 -6.22 9.62
N TYR A 108 1.59 -5.14 9.05
CA TYR A 108 1.38 -3.78 9.54
C TYR A 108 1.33 -2.80 8.36
N ILE A 109 0.60 -1.70 8.55
CA ILE A 109 0.52 -0.64 7.55
C ILE A 109 1.70 0.30 7.81
N ALA A 110 2.68 0.32 6.89
CA ALA A 110 3.86 1.18 7.02
C ALA A 110 3.53 2.64 6.70
N ASP A 111 2.79 2.85 5.61
CA ASP A 111 2.35 4.16 5.16
C ASP A 111 0.89 4.11 4.73
N ARG A 112 0.18 5.21 4.97
CA ARG A 112 -1.15 5.45 4.38
C ARG A 112 -1.30 6.93 4.07
N VAL A 113 -1.71 7.24 2.85
CA VAL A 113 -2.07 8.59 2.45
C VAL A 113 -3.47 8.59 1.86
N SER A 114 -4.32 9.47 2.39
CA SER A 114 -5.70 9.68 1.95
C SER A 114 -5.78 10.81 0.95
N TYR A 115 -6.57 10.64 -0.11
CA TYR A 115 -6.65 11.57 -1.22
C TYR A 115 -8.09 11.93 -1.58
N THR A 116 -8.26 13.15 -2.10
CA THR A 116 -9.46 13.57 -2.80
C THR A 116 -9.50 12.99 -4.22
N ALA A 117 -10.63 13.13 -4.93
CA ALA A 117 -10.78 12.65 -6.31
C ALA A 117 -9.80 13.29 -7.31
N ASN A 118 -9.35 14.52 -7.06
CA ASN A 118 -8.36 15.22 -7.89
C ASN A 118 -6.90 14.92 -7.51
N GLY A 119 -6.67 13.99 -6.56
CA GLY A 119 -5.34 13.58 -6.12
C GLY A 119 -4.69 14.48 -5.07
N SER A 120 -5.42 15.45 -4.49
CA SER A 120 -4.89 16.25 -3.39
C SER A 120 -4.88 15.44 -2.09
N PRO A 121 -3.77 15.42 -1.32
CA PRO A 121 -3.70 14.68 -0.06
C PRO A 121 -4.57 15.35 1.02
N ILE A 122 -5.27 14.53 1.81
CA ILE A 122 -6.08 14.93 2.96
C ILE A 122 -5.32 14.67 4.25
N SER A 123 -4.75 13.48 4.38
CA SER A 123 -3.99 13.04 5.55
C SER A 123 -2.90 12.07 5.16
N ALA A 124 -1.83 12.01 5.94
CA ALA A 124 -0.77 11.03 5.80
C ALA A 124 -0.44 10.44 7.18
N MET A 125 -0.29 9.13 7.24
CA MET A 125 0.20 8.38 8.40
C MET A 125 1.43 7.61 7.99
N HIS A 126 2.48 7.71 8.79
CA HIS A 126 3.71 6.98 8.62
C HIS A 126 4.04 6.25 9.92
N TYR A 127 4.17 4.94 9.84
CA TYR A 127 4.52 4.11 10.99
C TYR A 127 5.95 3.60 10.83
N THR A 128 6.81 3.96 11.77
CA THR A 128 8.19 3.46 11.78
C THR A 128 8.25 2.04 12.35
N ASP A 129 9.16 1.23 11.82
CA ASP A 129 9.38 -0.17 12.19
C ASP A 129 9.89 -0.36 13.64
N SER A 130 10.24 0.72 14.34
CA SER A 130 10.77 0.70 15.71
C SER A 130 9.69 0.35 16.74
N GLY A 131 9.33 -0.91 16.84
CA GLY A 131 8.28 -1.44 17.70
C GLY A 131 7.01 -1.78 16.94
N ALA A 132 7.18 -2.20 15.70
CA ALA A 132 6.11 -2.55 14.79
C ALA A 132 5.01 -3.34 15.49
N ASN A 133 3.82 -2.77 15.53
CA ASN A 133 2.61 -3.45 15.95
C ASN A 133 2.19 -4.46 14.87
N TRP A 134 3.00 -5.52 14.71
CA TRP A 134 2.65 -6.64 13.87
C TRP A 134 1.35 -7.26 14.37
N GLN A 135 0.34 -7.25 13.54
CA GLN A 135 -0.96 -7.84 13.80
C GLN A 135 -1.05 -9.17 13.06
N GLU A 136 -1.58 -10.20 13.72
CA GLU A 136 -1.88 -11.46 13.05
C GLU A 136 -3.02 -11.24 12.05
N ILE A 137 -2.88 -11.78 10.83
CA ILE A 137 -3.86 -11.61 9.76
C ILE A 137 -5.08 -12.48 10.07
N PRO A 138 -6.27 -11.87 10.28
CA PRO A 138 -7.50 -12.65 10.48
C PRO A 138 -7.88 -13.35 9.18
N ALA A 139 -8.15 -14.66 9.26
CA ALA A 139 -8.60 -15.44 8.11
C ALA A 139 -9.88 -14.86 7.49
N GLY A 140 -9.92 -14.72 6.16
CA GLY A 140 -11.05 -14.18 5.41
C GLY A 140 -11.22 -12.66 5.49
N SER A 141 -10.27 -11.93 6.10
CA SER A 141 -10.27 -10.47 6.08
C SER A 141 -9.78 -9.91 4.74
N VAL A 142 -9.99 -8.61 4.51
CA VAL A 142 -9.42 -7.91 3.34
C VAL A 142 -7.91 -8.07 3.29
N VAL A 143 -7.23 -7.92 4.44
CA VAL A 143 -5.77 -8.07 4.55
C VAL A 143 -5.32 -9.50 4.23
N ASP A 144 -6.16 -10.50 4.46
CA ASP A 144 -5.89 -11.89 4.07
C ASP A 144 -5.87 -12.04 2.54
N VAL A 145 -6.82 -11.40 1.84
CA VAL A 145 -6.83 -11.35 0.37
C VAL A 145 -5.59 -10.61 -0.15
N GLU A 146 -5.28 -9.45 0.42
CA GLU A 146 -4.09 -8.64 0.06
C GLU A 146 -2.79 -9.44 0.22
N TYR A 147 -2.66 -10.22 1.32
CA TYR A 147 -1.53 -11.11 1.55
C TYR A 147 -1.41 -12.17 0.46
N TYR A 148 -2.52 -12.84 0.11
CA TYR A 148 -2.50 -13.92 -0.87
C TYR A 148 -2.12 -13.43 -2.27
N GLU A 149 -2.62 -12.29 -2.70
CA GLU A 149 -2.25 -11.71 -3.99
C GLU A 149 -0.75 -11.38 -4.05
N ALA A 150 -0.20 -10.77 -3.01
CA ALA A 150 1.22 -10.45 -2.96
C ALA A 150 2.12 -11.70 -2.87
N ILE A 151 1.76 -12.70 -2.07
CA ILE A 151 2.59 -13.91 -1.89
C ILE A 151 2.66 -14.74 -3.17
N LEU A 152 1.64 -14.76 -4.01
CA LEU A 152 1.66 -15.42 -5.31
C LEU A 152 2.74 -14.81 -6.22
N ILE A 153 2.88 -13.47 -6.21
CA ILE A 153 3.93 -12.79 -6.97
C ILE A 153 5.32 -13.10 -6.38
N VAL A 154 5.46 -13.12 -5.06
CA VAL A 154 6.72 -13.50 -4.39
C VAL A 154 7.15 -14.91 -4.79
N GLN A 155 6.22 -15.86 -4.80
CA GLN A 155 6.48 -17.23 -5.22
C GLN A 155 6.86 -17.30 -6.70
N GLY A 156 6.16 -16.59 -7.58
CA GLY A 156 6.50 -16.51 -9.00
C GLY A 156 7.89 -15.90 -9.25
N LYS A 157 8.26 -14.85 -8.51
CA LYS A 157 9.61 -14.26 -8.57
C LYS A 157 10.69 -15.22 -8.08
N LYS A 158 10.41 -16.04 -7.06
CA LYS A 158 11.35 -17.07 -6.58
C LYS A 158 11.64 -18.13 -7.64
N TYR A 159 10.61 -18.62 -8.32
CA TYR A 159 10.79 -19.62 -9.39
C TYR A 159 11.52 -19.06 -10.62
N SER A 160 11.42 -17.78 -10.91
CA SER A 160 12.12 -17.14 -12.03
C SER A 160 13.58 -16.78 -11.72
N ALA A 161 13.96 -16.70 -10.46
CA ALA A 161 15.35 -16.43 -10.05
C ALA A 161 16.22 -17.70 -9.96
N ASP A 162 15.61 -18.89 -9.95
CA ASP A 162 16.29 -20.18 -9.87
C ASP A 162 16.56 -20.80 -11.27
N TYR A 163 16.30 -20.08 -12.38
CA TYR A 163 16.63 -20.37 -13.77
C TYR A 163 17.56 -19.31 -14.33
#